data_259b987e9bcc0916cc8092d45b32df2a
#
_entry.id   259b987e9bcc0916cc8092d45b32df2a
#
_cell.length_a   1.000
_cell.length_b   1.000
_cell.length_c   1.000
_cell.angle_alpha   90.00
_cell.angle_beta   90.00
_cell.angle_gamma   90.00
#
_symmetry.space_group_name_H-M   'P 1'
#
loop_
_entity.id
_entity.type
_entity.pdbx_description
1 polymer ?
#
loop_
_entity_poly.entity_id
_entity_poly.type
_entity_poly.pdbx_seq_one_letter_code
_entity_poly.pdbx_strand_id
1 'polypeptide(L)'
;MKIRDIFTPGGKIDFDVVRNNVPEFNMLEHTPQPKDWHGEGNVYNHTMMVVDEMDKLVGGYTLTAYDMIMLAAALFHDIGKPSCTKFSEEKGDFTSRNHQYAGERIVRRVFYDEDWYVREKLCYLVRKHMAPYYILGGSDPEREVRMLSCGRANIIMLLSLNLCDSFGSISANESAAESEERVRRIAELADSVGGYGSPCVMSRSEKFGYCTELSDDAKERLDNEDPGFTVYIMVGLPGSGKDTWIKANIPEVTMLSRDNIRTEIGIEGEKPFGTEEQENEVTRILNERLVECCKNRQDCVVNNTNVSKKRRKEILDLILPYNPRVVIVYVEAPTLADNVERRKNQVSKKVIRRMCNSFEFPEFSEYDTLIVHQQQ
;
A
#
# COMPACT_ATOMS: atom_id res chain seq x y z
N MET A 1 2.90 7.05 -16.71
CA MET A 1 3.98 6.24 -17.30
C MET A 1 3.79 4.77 -16.94
N LYS A 2 4.18 3.84 -17.81
CA LYS A 2 4.18 2.40 -17.52
C LYS A 2 5.58 1.93 -17.14
N ILE A 3 5.69 0.81 -16.40
CA ILE A 3 7.01 0.28 -15.97
C ILE A 3 7.88 -0.04 -17.19
N ARG A 4 7.34 -0.60 -18.26
CA ARG A 4 8.09 -0.89 -19.48
C ARG A 4 8.72 0.35 -20.13
N ASP A 5 8.16 1.55 -19.88
CA ASP A 5 8.64 2.78 -20.52
C ASP A 5 10.01 3.23 -20.01
N ILE A 6 10.45 2.72 -18.85
CA ILE A 6 11.78 3.00 -18.31
C ILE A 6 12.86 2.03 -18.85
N PHE A 7 12.52 1.17 -19.81
CA PHE A 7 13.49 0.24 -20.41
C PHE A 7 13.67 0.51 -21.90
N THR A 8 14.93 0.42 -22.34
CA THR A 8 15.26 0.43 -23.77
C THR A 8 14.74 -0.84 -24.47
N PRO A 9 14.62 -0.87 -25.80
CA PRO A 9 14.31 -2.09 -26.54
C PRO A 9 15.27 -3.25 -26.27
N GLY A 10 16.49 -2.96 -25.82
CA GLY A 10 17.50 -3.97 -25.42
C GLY A 10 17.39 -4.44 -23.97
N GLY A 11 16.33 -4.04 -23.24
CA GLY A 11 16.06 -4.48 -21.87
C GLY A 11 16.90 -3.76 -20.78
N LYS A 12 17.63 -2.69 -21.12
CA LYS A 12 18.38 -1.92 -20.13
C LYS A 12 17.55 -0.73 -19.63
N ILE A 13 17.79 -0.31 -18.38
CA ILE A 13 17.16 0.89 -17.84
C ILE A 13 17.57 2.12 -18.67
N ASP A 14 16.59 2.88 -19.11
CA ASP A 14 16.76 4.18 -19.78
C ASP A 14 16.76 5.29 -18.72
N PHE A 15 17.96 5.63 -18.27
CA PHE A 15 18.14 6.65 -17.23
C PHE A 15 17.70 8.06 -17.67
N ASP A 16 17.71 8.36 -18.96
CA ASP A 16 17.21 9.66 -19.46
C ASP A 16 15.69 9.73 -19.27
N VAL A 17 14.97 8.66 -19.57
CA VAL A 17 13.53 8.56 -19.31
C VAL A 17 13.25 8.70 -17.80
N VAL A 18 14.02 7.99 -16.95
CA VAL A 18 13.85 8.07 -15.48
C VAL A 18 14.11 9.49 -15.00
N ARG A 19 15.22 10.12 -15.35
CA ARG A 19 15.59 11.47 -14.91
C ARG A 19 14.57 12.53 -15.35
N ASN A 20 14.01 12.40 -16.54
CA ASN A 20 13.03 13.35 -17.09
C ASN A 20 11.63 13.22 -16.45
N ASN A 21 11.25 12.02 -15.99
CA ASN A 21 9.90 11.75 -15.47
C ASN A 21 9.82 11.61 -13.95
N VAL A 22 10.96 11.41 -13.26
CA VAL A 22 11.04 11.21 -11.80
C VAL A 22 12.02 12.23 -11.20
N PRO A 23 11.57 13.44 -10.88
CA PRO A 23 12.45 14.50 -10.33
C PRO A 23 13.19 14.08 -9.06
N GLU A 24 12.58 13.21 -8.24
CA GLU A 24 13.17 12.70 -7.01
C GLU A 24 14.43 11.85 -7.30
N PHE A 25 14.51 11.19 -8.46
CA PHE A 25 15.68 10.42 -8.86
C PHE A 25 16.93 11.31 -9.00
N ASN A 26 16.76 12.53 -9.52
CA ASN A 26 17.86 13.48 -9.65
C ASN A 26 18.38 13.99 -8.30
N MET A 27 17.62 13.85 -7.23
CA MET A 27 18.03 14.25 -5.89
C MET A 27 18.84 13.17 -5.16
N LEU A 28 18.89 11.94 -5.65
CA LEU A 28 19.61 10.82 -5.01
C LEU A 28 21.11 11.12 -4.89
N GLU A 29 21.71 11.75 -5.89
CA GLU A 29 23.15 12.12 -5.92
C GLU A 29 23.53 13.08 -4.76
N HIS A 30 22.57 13.88 -4.29
CA HIS A 30 22.75 14.85 -3.23
C HIS A 30 22.22 14.40 -1.87
N THR A 31 21.76 13.15 -1.77
CA THR A 31 21.18 12.59 -0.54
C THR A 31 22.23 11.75 0.18
N PRO A 32 22.76 12.23 1.34
CA PRO A 32 23.74 11.49 2.11
C PRO A 32 23.13 10.30 2.82
N GLN A 33 23.99 9.34 3.19
CA GLN A 33 23.62 8.13 3.94
C GLN A 33 24.52 7.92 5.16
N PRO A 34 24.10 7.11 6.16
CA PRO A 34 24.94 6.72 7.29
C PRO A 34 26.18 5.97 6.81
N LYS A 35 27.37 6.40 7.18
CA LYS A 35 28.64 5.87 6.67
C LYS A 35 28.89 4.41 7.05
N ASP A 36 28.44 4.00 8.23
CA ASP A 36 28.66 2.65 8.73
C ASP A 36 27.84 1.58 7.98
N TRP A 37 26.75 2.01 7.32
CA TRP A 37 25.89 1.15 6.52
C TRP A 37 26.07 1.36 5.02
N HIS A 38 26.59 2.52 4.60
CA HIS A 38 26.67 2.96 3.22
C HIS A 38 28.00 3.66 2.93
N GLY A 39 29.10 2.89 2.92
CA GLY A 39 30.45 3.37 2.59
C GLY A 39 30.58 3.86 1.15
N GLU A 40 29.62 3.52 0.26
CA GLU A 40 29.50 4.00 -1.13
C GLU A 40 29.10 5.50 -1.21
N GLY A 41 28.61 6.10 -0.11
CA GLY A 41 28.46 7.54 0.12
C GLY A 41 27.06 8.08 -0.02
N ASN A 42 26.49 8.15 -1.22
CA ASN A 42 25.15 8.74 -1.45
C ASN A 42 24.14 7.70 -1.93
N VAL A 43 22.84 8.09 -1.89
CA VAL A 43 21.75 7.18 -2.27
C VAL A 43 21.83 6.77 -3.75
N TYR A 44 22.33 7.63 -4.64
CA TYR A 44 22.48 7.28 -6.05
C TYR A 44 23.46 6.15 -6.27
N ASN A 45 24.67 6.24 -5.68
CA ASN A 45 25.68 5.20 -5.79
C ASN A 45 25.16 3.86 -5.28
N HIS A 46 24.52 3.87 -4.10
CA HIS A 46 23.85 2.72 -3.53
C HIS A 46 22.81 2.13 -4.50
N THR A 47 21.88 2.96 -4.97
CA THR A 47 20.83 2.53 -5.91
C THR A 47 21.41 1.87 -7.16
N MET A 48 22.49 2.44 -7.72
CA MET A 48 23.13 1.86 -8.90
C MET A 48 23.77 0.50 -8.61
N MET A 49 24.41 0.32 -7.45
CA MET A 49 24.96 -0.95 -7.03
C MET A 49 23.84 -2.00 -6.80
N VAL A 50 22.71 -1.61 -6.20
CA VAL A 50 21.56 -2.51 -6.03
C VAL A 50 20.94 -2.92 -7.38
N VAL A 51 20.87 -1.99 -8.34
CA VAL A 51 20.42 -2.30 -9.72
C VAL A 51 21.37 -3.28 -10.39
N ASP A 52 22.69 -3.11 -10.24
CA ASP A 52 23.68 -4.01 -10.82
C ASP A 52 23.57 -5.43 -10.22
N GLU A 53 23.34 -5.56 -8.90
CA GLU A 53 23.09 -6.85 -8.27
C GLU A 53 21.77 -7.50 -8.74
N MET A 54 20.73 -6.70 -8.90
CA MET A 54 19.46 -7.18 -9.43
C MET A 54 19.57 -7.62 -10.89
N ASP A 55 20.31 -6.89 -11.73
CA ASP A 55 20.55 -7.26 -13.13
C ASP A 55 21.30 -8.60 -13.25
N LYS A 56 22.26 -8.87 -12.36
CA LYS A 56 22.93 -10.19 -12.28
C LYS A 56 21.96 -11.31 -11.91
N LEU A 57 20.99 -11.03 -11.04
CA LEU A 57 20.02 -12.02 -10.56
C LEU A 57 18.95 -12.36 -11.60
N VAL A 58 18.41 -11.34 -12.29
CA VAL A 58 17.28 -11.48 -13.23
C VAL A 58 17.73 -11.34 -14.70
N GLY A 59 18.95 -10.89 -14.93
CA GLY A 59 19.46 -10.49 -16.23
C GLY A 59 19.42 -11.63 -17.27
N GLY A 60 18.85 -11.31 -18.41
CA GLY A 60 18.73 -12.18 -19.57
C GLY A 60 18.62 -11.35 -20.85
N TYR A 61 18.69 -12.01 -22.01
CA TYR A 61 18.58 -11.34 -23.32
C TYR A 61 17.19 -10.71 -23.55
N THR A 62 16.16 -11.18 -22.83
CA THR A 62 14.79 -10.68 -22.94
C THR A 62 14.18 -10.61 -21.55
N LEU A 63 13.88 -9.40 -21.07
CA LEU A 63 13.23 -9.20 -19.78
C LEU A 63 11.76 -9.63 -19.81
N THR A 64 11.38 -10.43 -18.83
CA THR A 64 9.98 -10.73 -18.55
C THR A 64 9.32 -9.58 -17.78
N ALA A 65 8.02 -9.61 -17.65
CA ALA A 65 7.30 -8.65 -16.79
C ALA A 65 7.77 -8.75 -15.32
N TYR A 66 8.14 -9.95 -14.86
CA TYR A 66 8.73 -10.16 -13.54
C TYR A 66 10.07 -9.43 -13.40
N ASP A 67 10.98 -9.61 -14.37
CA ASP A 67 12.31 -9.01 -14.35
C ASP A 67 12.23 -7.47 -14.35
N MET A 68 11.34 -6.93 -15.17
CA MET A 68 11.10 -5.47 -15.22
C MET A 68 10.58 -4.94 -13.86
N ILE A 69 9.71 -5.66 -13.17
CA ILE A 69 9.24 -5.26 -11.83
C ILE A 69 10.40 -5.30 -10.83
N MET A 70 11.25 -6.34 -10.87
CA MET A 70 12.36 -6.49 -9.94
C MET A 70 13.44 -5.42 -10.15
N LEU A 71 13.81 -5.14 -11.40
CA LEU A 71 14.74 -4.04 -11.74
C LEU A 71 14.16 -2.67 -11.36
N ALA A 72 12.86 -2.44 -11.60
CA ALA A 72 12.19 -1.22 -11.14
C ALA A 72 12.15 -1.14 -9.60
N ALA A 73 11.95 -2.26 -8.90
CA ALA A 73 12.00 -2.28 -7.45
C ALA A 73 13.40 -1.94 -6.91
N ALA A 74 14.46 -2.48 -7.50
CA ALA A 74 15.84 -2.11 -7.19
C ALA A 74 16.12 -0.62 -7.46
N LEU A 75 15.64 -0.08 -8.58
CA LEU A 75 15.82 1.32 -8.96
C LEU A 75 15.10 2.30 -8.03
N PHE A 76 13.92 1.92 -7.50
CA PHE A 76 13.05 2.83 -6.76
C PHE A 76 12.92 2.50 -5.27
N HIS A 77 13.58 1.46 -4.72
CA HIS A 77 13.40 1.07 -3.32
C HIS A 77 13.65 2.24 -2.36
N ASP A 78 14.66 3.05 -2.66
CA ASP A 78 15.13 4.17 -1.85
C ASP A 78 14.73 5.57 -2.39
N ILE A 79 13.86 5.64 -3.38
CA ILE A 79 13.45 6.90 -4.03
C ILE A 79 12.79 7.90 -3.06
N GLY A 80 12.35 7.45 -1.91
CA GLY A 80 11.78 8.30 -0.86
C GLY A 80 12.81 8.98 0.04
N LYS A 81 14.08 8.54 0.05
CA LYS A 81 15.14 9.06 0.94
C LYS A 81 15.35 10.58 0.79
N PRO A 82 15.37 11.18 -0.41
CA PRO A 82 15.59 12.63 -0.52
C PRO A 82 14.64 13.49 0.31
N SER A 83 13.38 13.08 0.44
CA SER A 83 12.38 13.82 1.22
C SER A 83 12.38 13.51 2.72
N CYS A 84 13.10 12.46 3.14
CA CYS A 84 13.08 11.94 4.50
C CYS A 84 14.41 12.06 5.23
N THR A 85 15.53 12.20 4.51
CA THR A 85 16.87 12.24 5.10
C THR A 85 17.10 13.53 5.90
N LYS A 86 17.55 13.34 7.15
CA LYS A 86 17.89 14.42 8.07
C LYS A 86 19.11 14.01 8.90
N PHE A 87 19.96 14.96 9.24
CA PHE A 87 21.00 14.74 10.23
C PHE A 87 20.38 14.59 11.62
N SER A 88 20.76 13.56 12.33
CA SER A 88 20.34 13.31 13.72
C SER A 88 21.50 13.62 14.63
N GLU A 89 21.38 14.67 15.44
CA GLU A 89 22.40 15.03 16.44
C GLU A 89 22.59 13.91 17.47
N GLU A 90 21.52 13.22 17.86
CA GLU A 90 21.53 12.09 18.79
C GLU A 90 22.42 10.94 18.30
N LYS A 91 22.35 10.65 16.98
CA LYS A 91 23.13 9.58 16.34
C LYS A 91 24.47 10.04 15.79
N GLY A 92 24.67 11.35 15.65
CA GLY A 92 25.83 11.93 14.98
C GLY A 92 25.91 11.62 13.48
N ASP A 93 24.80 11.20 12.86
CA ASP A 93 24.75 10.75 11.47
C ASP A 93 23.38 11.00 10.83
N PHE A 94 23.26 10.71 9.53
CA PHE A 94 22.01 10.87 8.77
C PHE A 94 21.02 9.73 9.07
N THR A 95 19.73 10.04 9.00
CA THR A 95 18.64 9.09 9.12
C THR A 95 17.55 9.40 8.08
N SER A 96 16.93 8.35 7.53
CA SER A 96 15.88 8.46 6.50
C SER A 96 14.59 7.75 6.94
N ARG A 97 14.07 8.13 8.12
CA ARG A 97 12.87 7.48 8.69
C ARG A 97 11.68 7.61 7.76
N ASN A 98 10.95 6.50 7.58
CA ASN A 98 9.73 6.43 6.77
C ASN A 98 9.93 6.67 5.25
N HIS A 99 11.16 6.54 4.73
CA HIS A 99 11.44 6.71 3.30
C HIS A 99 10.67 5.71 2.44
N GLN A 100 10.45 4.49 2.93
CA GLN A 100 9.68 3.46 2.24
C GLN A 100 8.22 3.88 1.98
N TYR A 101 7.61 4.66 2.87
CA TYR A 101 6.26 5.22 2.68
C TYR A 101 6.25 6.37 1.68
N ALA A 102 7.30 7.19 1.70
CA ALA A 102 7.46 8.24 0.70
C ALA A 102 7.73 7.64 -0.69
N GLY A 103 8.59 6.63 -0.77
CA GLY A 103 8.91 5.90 -1.98
C GLY A 103 7.68 5.25 -2.62
N GLU A 104 6.87 4.54 -1.84
CA GLU A 104 5.61 3.96 -2.31
C GLU A 104 4.71 5.00 -2.98
N ARG A 105 4.56 6.19 -2.38
CA ARG A 105 3.72 7.28 -2.93
C ARG A 105 4.29 7.86 -4.22
N ILE A 106 5.61 7.99 -4.29
CA ILE A 106 6.30 8.46 -5.50
C ILE A 106 6.07 7.46 -6.64
N VAL A 107 6.32 6.17 -6.39
CA VAL A 107 6.15 5.09 -7.36
C VAL A 107 4.71 5.01 -7.86
N ARG A 108 3.71 5.06 -6.96
CA ARG A 108 2.29 5.05 -7.34
C ARG A 108 1.93 6.23 -8.24
N ARG A 109 2.46 7.43 -7.95
CA ARG A 109 2.25 8.62 -8.77
C ARG A 109 2.92 8.48 -10.14
N VAL A 110 4.15 8.04 -10.19
CA VAL A 110 4.95 7.89 -11.42
C VAL A 110 4.31 6.88 -12.37
N PHE A 111 3.88 5.76 -11.85
CA PHE A 111 3.29 4.66 -12.62
C PHE A 111 1.76 4.60 -12.55
N TYR A 112 1.10 5.75 -12.40
CA TYR A 112 -0.37 5.80 -12.29
C TYR A 112 -1.10 5.16 -13.47
N ASP A 113 -0.53 5.26 -14.69
CA ASP A 113 -1.11 4.68 -15.93
C ASP A 113 -0.79 3.19 -16.12
N GLU A 114 -0.09 2.57 -15.19
CA GLU A 114 0.18 1.12 -15.23
C GLU A 114 -1.05 0.32 -14.81
N ASP A 115 -1.12 -0.94 -15.26
CA ASP A 115 -2.06 -1.89 -14.67
C ASP A 115 -1.95 -1.87 -13.15
N TRP A 116 -3.08 -1.76 -12.47
CA TRP A 116 -3.11 -1.57 -11.01
C TRP A 116 -2.38 -2.69 -10.25
N TYR A 117 -2.50 -3.95 -10.72
CA TYR A 117 -1.89 -5.09 -10.04
C TYR A 117 -0.37 -5.07 -10.16
N VAL A 118 0.14 -4.72 -11.34
CA VAL A 118 1.58 -4.55 -11.60
C VAL A 118 2.14 -3.37 -10.80
N ARG A 119 1.47 -2.23 -10.85
CA ARG A 119 1.84 -1.04 -10.07
C ARG A 119 1.87 -1.30 -8.57
N GLU A 120 0.79 -1.88 -8.01
CA GLU A 120 0.71 -2.10 -6.57
C GLU A 120 1.66 -3.21 -6.09
N LYS A 121 2.08 -4.11 -6.97
CA LYS A 121 3.17 -5.07 -6.70
C LYS A 121 4.51 -4.34 -6.52
N LEU A 122 4.85 -3.41 -7.41
CA LEU A 122 6.03 -2.57 -7.29
C LEU A 122 5.96 -1.66 -6.04
N CYS A 123 4.81 -1.01 -5.81
CA CYS A 123 4.56 -0.22 -4.60
C CYS A 123 4.78 -1.03 -3.32
N TYR A 124 4.32 -2.28 -3.30
CA TYR A 124 4.49 -3.18 -2.16
C TYR A 124 5.96 -3.50 -1.90
N LEU A 125 6.73 -3.81 -2.95
CA LEU A 125 8.17 -4.07 -2.82
C LEU A 125 8.90 -2.87 -2.23
N VAL A 126 8.66 -1.67 -2.78
CA VAL A 126 9.24 -0.42 -2.26
C VAL A 126 8.81 -0.15 -0.82
N ARG A 127 7.53 -0.40 -0.49
CA ARG A 127 7.02 -0.22 0.89
C ARG A 127 7.62 -1.18 1.89
N LYS A 128 7.90 -2.41 1.49
CA LYS A 128 8.28 -3.51 2.39
C LYS A 128 9.76 -3.89 2.32
N HIS A 129 10.59 -3.23 1.48
CA HIS A 129 12.00 -3.62 1.29
C HIS A 129 12.80 -3.66 2.62
N MET A 130 12.46 -2.80 3.57
CA MET A 130 13.11 -2.80 4.89
C MET A 130 12.63 -3.92 5.84
N ALA A 131 11.50 -4.58 5.56
CA ALA A 131 10.92 -5.55 6.49
C ALA A 131 11.86 -6.72 6.82
N PRO A 132 12.57 -7.33 5.84
CA PRO A 132 13.47 -8.45 6.13
C PRO A 132 14.57 -8.16 7.15
N TYR A 133 15.00 -6.90 7.29
CA TYR A 133 16.01 -6.52 8.27
C TYR A 133 15.53 -6.64 9.72
N TYR A 134 14.22 -6.60 9.96
CA TYR A 134 13.63 -6.54 11.30
C TYR A 134 12.87 -7.80 11.71
N ILE A 135 12.53 -8.69 10.78
CA ILE A 135 11.67 -9.87 11.03
C ILE A 135 12.24 -10.74 12.15
N LEU A 136 13.51 -11.19 11.99
CA LEU A 136 14.11 -12.15 12.92
C LEU A 136 14.37 -11.59 14.32
N GLY A 137 14.44 -10.28 14.47
CA GLY A 137 14.56 -9.58 15.76
C GLY A 137 13.22 -9.11 16.34
N GLY A 138 12.12 -9.33 15.62
CA GLY A 138 10.78 -8.95 16.06
C GLY A 138 10.22 -9.86 17.15
N SER A 139 9.12 -9.43 17.77
CA SER A 139 8.43 -10.21 18.82
C SER A 139 7.70 -11.45 18.30
N ASP A 140 7.31 -11.46 17.04
CA ASP A 140 6.60 -12.56 16.39
C ASP A 140 7.01 -12.67 14.90
N PRO A 141 8.18 -13.26 14.61
CA PRO A 141 8.68 -13.42 13.24
C PRO A 141 7.75 -14.24 12.34
N GLU A 142 7.10 -15.26 12.88
CA GLU A 142 6.18 -16.11 12.13
C GLU A 142 4.97 -15.31 11.63
N ARG A 143 4.36 -14.52 12.51
CA ARG A 143 3.25 -13.64 12.16
C ARG A 143 3.64 -12.64 11.06
N GLU A 144 4.83 -12.03 11.17
CA GLU A 144 5.32 -11.08 10.16
C GLU A 144 5.54 -11.76 8.80
N VAL A 145 6.13 -12.95 8.78
CA VAL A 145 6.36 -13.72 7.55
C VAL A 145 5.03 -14.14 6.92
N ARG A 146 4.06 -14.62 7.70
CA ARG A 146 2.71 -14.94 7.21
C ARG A 146 2.07 -13.72 6.53
N MET A 147 2.15 -12.55 7.16
CA MET A 147 1.62 -11.31 6.62
C MET A 147 2.30 -10.92 5.30
N LEU A 148 3.63 -11.03 5.21
CA LEU A 148 4.38 -10.69 4.02
C LEU A 148 4.11 -11.66 2.87
N SER A 149 3.94 -12.95 3.16
CA SER A 149 3.62 -13.98 2.17
C SER A 149 2.24 -13.79 1.52
N CYS A 150 1.31 -13.15 2.23
CA CYS A 150 -0.01 -12.80 1.71
C CYS A 150 -0.06 -11.42 1.01
N GLY A 151 1.08 -10.77 0.87
CA GLY A 151 1.21 -9.48 0.19
C GLY A 151 1.02 -9.56 -1.32
N ARG A 152 1.05 -8.41 -1.99
CA ARG A 152 0.89 -8.30 -3.46
C ARG A 152 2.09 -8.81 -4.25
N ALA A 153 3.28 -8.72 -3.68
CA ALA A 153 4.46 -9.43 -4.15
C ALA A 153 4.68 -10.62 -3.22
N ASN A 154 5.07 -11.77 -3.77
CA ASN A 154 5.40 -12.91 -2.94
C ASN A 154 6.68 -12.63 -2.12
N ILE A 155 6.89 -13.40 -1.07
CA ILE A 155 8.03 -13.19 -0.17
C ILE A 155 9.37 -13.39 -0.90
N ILE A 156 9.44 -14.26 -1.92
CA ILE A 156 10.66 -14.49 -2.71
C ILE A 156 11.11 -13.20 -3.38
N MET A 157 10.19 -12.44 -4.00
CA MET A 157 10.52 -11.14 -4.61
C MET A 157 11.10 -10.17 -3.59
N LEU A 158 10.50 -10.14 -2.40
CA LEU A 158 10.94 -9.25 -1.32
C LEU A 158 12.33 -9.65 -0.79
N LEU A 159 12.58 -10.94 -0.60
CA LEU A 159 13.88 -11.47 -0.15
C LEU A 159 14.97 -11.28 -1.21
N SER A 160 14.64 -11.46 -2.50
CA SER A 160 15.55 -11.17 -3.59
C SER A 160 15.94 -9.69 -3.63
N LEU A 161 14.97 -8.79 -3.47
CA LEU A 161 15.25 -7.35 -3.38
C LEU A 161 16.12 -7.02 -2.18
N ASN A 162 15.84 -7.59 -1.01
CA ASN A 162 16.61 -7.36 0.21
C ASN A 162 18.05 -7.88 0.10
N LEU A 163 18.25 -9.01 -0.57
CA LEU A 163 19.60 -9.54 -0.81
C LEU A 163 20.41 -8.62 -1.74
N CYS A 164 19.79 -8.16 -2.84
CA CYS A 164 20.42 -7.21 -3.76
C CYS A 164 20.71 -5.86 -3.07
N ASP A 165 19.82 -5.38 -2.20
CA ASP A 165 20.01 -4.17 -1.39
C ASP A 165 21.22 -4.29 -0.46
N SER A 166 21.36 -5.43 0.22
CA SER A 166 22.53 -5.73 1.06
C SER A 166 23.82 -5.84 0.27
N PHE A 167 23.81 -6.54 -0.87
CA PHE A 167 25.00 -6.69 -1.72
C PHE A 167 25.39 -5.39 -2.45
N GLY A 168 24.42 -4.52 -2.68
CA GLY A 168 24.63 -3.17 -3.21
C GLY A 168 25.10 -2.15 -2.18
N SER A 169 25.42 -2.58 -0.95
CA SER A 169 25.90 -1.71 0.14
C SER A 169 27.34 -2.02 0.51
N ILE A 170 28.13 -0.98 0.81
CA ILE A 170 29.43 -1.12 1.46
C ILE A 170 29.24 -0.92 2.96
N SER A 171 28.85 -1.98 3.64
CA SER A 171 28.52 -1.94 5.08
C SER A 171 29.69 -2.38 5.96
N ALA A 172 29.94 -1.63 7.03
CA ALA A 172 30.82 -2.05 8.12
C ALA A 172 30.10 -2.91 9.17
N ASN A 173 28.77 -2.92 9.15
CA ASN A 173 27.92 -3.56 10.17
C ASN A 173 27.34 -4.91 9.77
N GLU A 174 27.35 -5.25 8.51
CA GLU A 174 26.82 -6.52 8.00
C GLU A 174 27.64 -7.03 6.81
N SER A 175 28.09 -8.26 6.90
CA SER A 175 28.77 -8.97 5.80
C SER A 175 27.80 -9.61 4.83
N ALA A 176 28.25 -9.95 3.63
CA ALA A 176 27.47 -10.68 2.64
C ALA A 176 26.96 -12.03 3.19
N ALA A 177 27.79 -12.76 3.95
CA ALA A 177 27.39 -14.03 4.57
C ALA A 177 26.29 -13.88 5.62
N GLU A 178 26.29 -12.79 6.40
CA GLU A 178 25.21 -12.50 7.37
C GLU A 178 23.91 -12.14 6.65
N SER A 179 24.00 -11.42 5.54
CA SER A 179 22.82 -11.08 4.70
C SER A 179 22.21 -12.34 4.08
N GLU A 180 23.04 -13.24 3.53
CA GLU A 180 22.59 -14.54 2.98
C GLU A 180 21.93 -15.39 4.08
N GLU A 181 22.54 -15.48 5.25
CA GLU A 181 22.01 -16.23 6.40
C GLU A 181 20.67 -15.66 6.88
N ARG A 182 20.53 -14.33 6.97
CA ARG A 182 19.25 -13.68 7.29
C ARG A 182 18.18 -14.08 6.29
N VAL A 183 18.44 -13.94 4.99
CA VAL A 183 17.47 -14.26 3.93
C VAL A 183 17.11 -15.74 3.96
N ARG A 184 18.11 -16.64 4.12
CA ARG A 184 17.88 -18.09 4.24
C ARG A 184 16.96 -18.43 5.40
N ARG A 185 17.19 -17.87 6.61
CA ARG A 185 16.36 -18.11 7.80
C ARG A 185 14.94 -17.61 7.61
N ILE A 186 14.74 -16.46 6.96
CA ILE A 186 13.39 -15.96 6.66
C ILE A 186 12.70 -16.85 5.62
N ALA A 187 13.42 -17.35 4.63
CA ALA A 187 12.89 -18.26 3.62
C ALA A 187 12.47 -19.61 4.24
N GLU A 188 13.27 -20.16 5.13
CA GLU A 188 12.94 -21.38 5.89
C GLU A 188 11.70 -21.19 6.79
N LEU A 189 11.61 -20.03 7.44
CA LEU A 189 10.43 -19.69 8.23
C LEU A 189 9.19 -19.53 7.33
N ALA A 190 9.33 -18.94 6.14
CA ALA A 190 8.25 -18.82 5.18
C ALA A 190 7.78 -20.19 4.67
N ASP A 191 8.71 -21.11 4.44
CA ASP A 191 8.39 -22.48 4.03
C ASP A 191 7.65 -23.22 5.14
N SER A 192 8.11 -23.11 6.39
CA SER A 192 7.49 -23.77 7.55
C SER A 192 6.04 -23.35 7.79
N VAL A 193 5.67 -22.11 7.40
CA VAL A 193 4.29 -21.61 7.52
C VAL A 193 3.49 -21.74 6.21
N GLY A 194 4.05 -22.41 5.18
CA GLY A 194 3.41 -22.59 3.89
C GLY A 194 3.32 -21.30 3.04
N GLY A 195 4.20 -20.32 3.31
CA GLY A 195 4.18 -19.02 2.69
C GLY A 195 5.30 -18.75 1.66
N TYR A 196 6.17 -19.73 1.41
CA TYR A 196 7.31 -19.61 0.50
C TYR A 196 6.91 -19.73 -0.93
N GLY A 197 6.46 -19.06 -1.72
CA GLY A 197 6.06 -19.22 -3.13
C GLY A 197 4.55 -19.09 -3.37
N SER A 198 3.76 -19.24 -2.32
CA SER A 198 2.30 -19.03 -2.35
C SER A 198 1.84 -18.30 -1.07
N PRO A 199 0.69 -17.60 -1.10
CA PRO A 199 0.12 -17.02 0.11
C PRO A 199 -0.18 -18.10 1.16
N CYS A 200 0.11 -17.79 2.43
CA CYS A 200 -0.29 -18.65 3.54
C CYS A 200 -1.80 -18.82 3.60
N VAL A 201 -2.24 -20.02 3.95
CA VAL A 201 -3.64 -20.28 4.31
C VAL A 201 -3.87 -19.74 5.73
N MET A 202 -4.90 -18.93 5.90
CA MET A 202 -5.30 -18.33 7.18
C MET A 202 -6.80 -18.45 7.37
N SER A 203 -7.24 -18.63 8.62
CA SER A 203 -8.64 -18.45 8.96
C SER A 203 -9.06 -16.98 8.81
N ARG A 204 -10.36 -16.69 8.80
CA ARG A 204 -10.84 -15.31 8.70
C ARG A 204 -10.45 -14.50 9.93
N SER A 205 -10.50 -15.09 11.12
CA SER A 205 -10.10 -14.40 12.35
C SER A 205 -8.60 -14.08 12.37
N GLU A 206 -7.75 -15.02 11.97
CA GLU A 206 -6.31 -14.77 11.81
C GLU A 206 -6.05 -13.60 10.84
N LYS A 207 -6.67 -13.66 9.67
CA LYS A 207 -6.54 -12.66 8.62
C LYS A 207 -6.92 -11.26 9.11
N PHE A 208 -8.14 -11.08 9.65
CA PHE A 208 -8.59 -9.79 10.15
C PHE A 208 -7.84 -9.35 11.42
N GLY A 209 -7.31 -10.30 12.21
CA GLY A 209 -6.48 -10.03 13.37
C GLY A 209 -5.18 -9.27 13.07
N TYR A 210 -4.75 -9.16 11.78
CA TYR A 210 -3.64 -8.29 11.38
C TYR A 210 -4.00 -6.80 11.30
N CYS A 211 -5.27 -6.47 11.17
CA CYS A 211 -5.69 -5.09 11.04
C CYS A 211 -6.53 -4.58 12.21
N THR A 212 -7.14 -5.46 13.01
CA THR A 212 -7.97 -5.10 14.15
C THR A 212 -7.85 -6.07 15.33
N GLU A 213 -8.19 -5.62 16.52
CA GLU A 213 -8.32 -6.49 17.69
C GLU A 213 -9.71 -7.15 17.69
N LEU A 214 -9.74 -8.46 17.81
CA LEU A 214 -10.98 -9.25 17.80
C LEU A 214 -11.20 -9.89 19.18
N SER A 215 -12.44 -9.79 19.70
CA SER A 215 -12.85 -10.59 20.85
C SER A 215 -12.90 -12.10 20.48
N ASP A 216 -12.84 -12.97 21.47
CA ASP A 216 -12.90 -14.40 21.23
C ASP A 216 -14.23 -14.83 20.58
N ASP A 217 -15.35 -14.23 20.99
CA ASP A 217 -16.65 -14.44 20.33
C ASP A 217 -16.65 -14.00 18.85
N ALA A 218 -15.97 -12.90 18.52
CA ALA A 218 -15.85 -12.45 17.13
C ALA A 218 -14.98 -13.39 16.30
N LYS A 219 -13.87 -13.91 16.86
CA LYS A 219 -13.01 -14.91 16.20
C LYS A 219 -13.80 -16.19 15.92
N GLU A 220 -14.51 -16.70 16.93
CA GLU A 220 -15.32 -17.90 16.80
C GLU A 220 -16.36 -17.78 15.68
N ARG A 221 -17.07 -16.64 15.61
CA ARG A 221 -18.04 -16.39 14.54
C ARG A 221 -17.39 -16.28 13.17
N LEU A 222 -16.29 -15.54 13.07
CA LEU A 222 -15.57 -15.37 11.79
C LEU A 222 -15.09 -16.69 11.20
N ASP A 223 -14.70 -17.66 12.04
CA ASP A 223 -14.12 -18.91 11.60
C ASP A 223 -15.16 -20.02 11.41
N ASN A 224 -16.30 -19.99 12.12
CA ASN A 224 -17.26 -21.10 12.16
C ASN A 224 -18.63 -20.79 11.56
N GLU A 225 -18.96 -19.50 11.32
CA GLU A 225 -20.25 -19.12 10.75
C GLU A 225 -20.10 -18.53 9.34
N ASP A 226 -21.00 -18.88 8.44
CA ASP A 226 -21.08 -18.22 7.14
C ASP A 226 -21.56 -16.77 7.30
N PRO A 227 -20.91 -15.79 6.62
CA PRO A 227 -21.41 -14.43 6.57
C PRO A 227 -22.78 -14.38 5.90
N GLY A 228 -23.79 -13.94 6.63
CA GLY A 228 -25.16 -13.92 6.08
C GLY A 228 -25.54 -12.63 5.36
N PHE A 229 -24.62 -11.66 5.28
CA PHE A 229 -24.81 -10.36 4.64
C PHE A 229 -23.45 -9.76 4.24
N THR A 230 -23.47 -8.74 3.40
CA THR A 230 -22.26 -8.12 2.84
C THR A 230 -22.15 -6.65 3.23
N VAL A 231 -20.97 -6.24 3.66
CA VAL A 231 -20.62 -4.83 3.82
C VAL A 231 -19.60 -4.46 2.75
N TYR A 232 -20.01 -3.57 1.85
CA TYR A 232 -19.12 -3.00 0.83
C TYR A 232 -18.46 -1.74 1.38
N ILE A 233 -17.14 -1.64 1.22
CA ILE A 233 -16.36 -0.45 1.60
C ILE A 233 -15.77 0.14 0.32
N MET A 234 -16.31 1.28 -0.12
CA MET A 234 -15.76 1.97 -1.29
C MET A 234 -14.44 2.63 -0.93
N VAL A 235 -13.45 2.49 -1.79
CA VAL A 235 -12.14 3.15 -1.68
C VAL A 235 -11.84 3.89 -2.98
N GLY A 236 -11.40 5.13 -2.89
CA GLY A 236 -11.02 5.93 -4.06
C GLY A 236 -11.14 7.43 -3.82
N LEU A 237 -10.36 8.20 -4.57
CA LEU A 237 -10.33 9.65 -4.48
C LEU A 237 -11.68 10.28 -4.83
N PRO A 238 -11.96 11.52 -4.42
CA PRO A 238 -13.12 12.26 -4.93
C PRO A 238 -13.09 12.29 -6.47
N GLY A 239 -14.22 12.05 -7.11
CA GLY A 239 -14.31 12.02 -8.58
C GLY A 239 -13.83 10.72 -9.24
N SER A 240 -13.45 9.68 -8.49
CA SER A 240 -13.04 8.40 -9.08
C SER A 240 -14.17 7.57 -9.70
N GLY A 241 -15.44 7.95 -9.52
CA GLY A 241 -16.58 7.23 -10.10
C GLY A 241 -17.23 6.18 -9.19
N LYS A 242 -16.99 6.24 -7.87
CA LYS A 242 -17.60 5.32 -6.89
C LYS A 242 -19.12 5.24 -6.99
N ASP A 243 -19.80 6.40 -7.04
CA ASP A 243 -21.27 6.47 -7.16
C ASP A 243 -21.77 5.80 -8.43
N THR A 244 -21.06 5.98 -9.53
CA THR A 244 -21.36 5.34 -10.83
C THR A 244 -21.22 3.83 -10.72
N TRP A 245 -20.15 3.36 -10.07
CA TRP A 245 -19.93 1.94 -9.86
C TRP A 245 -21.03 1.32 -8.98
N ILE A 246 -21.41 1.96 -7.86
CA ILE A 246 -22.51 1.50 -6.99
C ILE A 246 -23.81 1.36 -7.77
N LYS A 247 -24.21 2.41 -8.50
CA LYS A 247 -25.44 2.40 -9.29
C LYS A 247 -25.48 1.32 -10.36
N ALA A 248 -24.33 0.99 -10.94
CA ALA A 248 -24.23 -0.02 -12.00
C ALA A 248 -24.18 -1.46 -11.46
N ASN A 249 -23.64 -1.70 -10.27
CA ASN A 249 -23.32 -3.04 -9.80
C ASN A 249 -24.14 -3.49 -8.59
N ILE A 250 -24.54 -2.56 -7.72
CA ILE A 250 -25.25 -2.86 -6.45
C ILE A 250 -26.35 -1.81 -6.16
N PRO A 251 -27.27 -1.52 -7.11
CA PRO A 251 -28.22 -0.40 -6.99
C PRO A 251 -29.20 -0.54 -5.81
N GLU A 252 -29.50 -1.77 -5.37
CA GLU A 252 -30.48 -2.06 -4.32
C GLU A 252 -29.87 -2.09 -2.90
N VAL A 253 -28.53 -1.97 -2.80
CA VAL A 253 -27.84 -2.03 -1.51
C VAL A 253 -27.95 -0.70 -0.76
N THR A 254 -28.25 -0.75 0.54
CA THR A 254 -28.37 0.44 1.39
C THR A 254 -27.07 1.25 1.39
N MET A 255 -27.12 2.48 0.85
CA MET A 255 -25.95 3.34 0.75
C MET A 255 -25.80 4.25 1.96
N LEU A 256 -24.68 4.13 2.67
CA LEU A 256 -24.28 4.96 3.79
C LEU A 256 -23.18 5.93 3.34
N SER A 257 -23.47 7.23 3.34
CA SER A 257 -22.57 8.28 2.84
C SER A 257 -22.54 9.46 3.77
N ARG A 258 -21.32 9.97 4.06
CA ARG A 258 -21.17 11.22 4.83
C ARG A 258 -21.78 12.41 4.12
N ASP A 259 -21.72 12.45 2.80
CA ASP A 259 -22.29 13.56 2.02
C ASP A 259 -23.81 13.58 2.13
N ASN A 260 -24.47 12.42 2.09
CA ASN A 260 -25.92 12.33 2.29
C ASN A 260 -26.32 12.78 3.71
N ILE A 261 -25.58 12.30 4.73
CA ILE A 261 -25.85 12.67 6.12
C ILE A 261 -25.67 14.18 6.35
N ARG A 262 -24.63 14.79 5.75
CA ARG A 262 -24.45 16.27 5.81
C ARG A 262 -25.66 17.00 5.28
N THR A 263 -26.17 16.59 4.13
CA THR A 263 -27.39 17.17 3.54
C THR A 263 -28.59 16.99 4.46
N GLU A 264 -28.79 15.79 5.03
CA GLU A 264 -29.90 15.48 5.94
C GLU A 264 -29.90 16.36 7.21
N ILE A 265 -28.72 16.69 7.75
CA ILE A 265 -28.62 17.53 8.96
C ILE A 265 -28.39 19.02 8.64
N GLY A 266 -28.63 19.41 7.38
CA GLY A 266 -28.65 20.82 6.97
C GLY A 266 -27.25 21.47 6.85
N ILE A 267 -26.18 20.69 6.63
CA ILE A 267 -24.86 21.24 6.28
C ILE A 267 -24.86 21.53 4.77
N GLU A 268 -25.40 22.71 4.42
CA GLU A 268 -25.44 23.22 3.04
C GLU A 268 -24.54 24.44 2.91
N GLY A 269 -23.99 24.68 1.71
CA GLY A 269 -23.27 25.89 1.36
C GLY A 269 -21.96 25.68 0.61
N GLU A 270 -21.24 26.78 0.38
CA GLU A 270 -19.97 26.81 -0.36
C GLU A 270 -18.82 26.01 0.30
N LYS A 271 -18.95 25.67 1.59
CA LYS A 271 -18.01 24.81 2.30
C LYS A 271 -18.59 23.39 2.41
N PRO A 272 -17.97 22.41 1.74
CA PRO A 272 -18.49 21.04 1.72
C PRO A 272 -18.34 20.29 3.07
N PHE A 273 -17.83 20.96 4.10
CA PHE A 273 -17.61 20.40 5.45
C PHE A 273 -18.19 21.34 6.51
N GLY A 274 -18.82 20.72 7.53
CA GLY A 274 -19.33 21.43 8.69
C GLY A 274 -18.25 21.83 9.69
N THR A 275 -18.70 22.34 10.86
CA THR A 275 -17.82 22.51 12.02
C THR A 275 -17.34 21.14 12.54
N GLU A 276 -16.38 21.14 13.45
CA GLU A 276 -15.88 19.89 14.06
C GLU A 276 -17.01 19.12 14.76
N GLU A 277 -17.90 19.83 15.48
CA GLU A 277 -19.06 19.22 16.13
C GLU A 277 -20.01 18.59 15.11
N GLN A 278 -20.29 19.29 14.00
CA GLN A 278 -21.14 18.76 12.93
C GLN A 278 -20.51 17.53 12.26
N GLU A 279 -19.20 17.52 12.01
CA GLU A 279 -18.51 16.37 11.43
C GLU A 279 -18.45 15.19 12.40
N ASN A 280 -18.39 15.43 13.71
CA ASN A 280 -18.51 14.40 14.74
C ASN A 280 -19.92 13.79 14.74
N GLU A 281 -20.96 14.63 14.60
CA GLU A 281 -22.35 14.18 14.48
C GLU A 281 -22.57 13.34 13.19
N VAL A 282 -22.03 13.79 12.05
CA VAL A 282 -22.04 12.98 10.80
C VAL A 282 -21.39 11.62 11.03
N THR A 283 -20.30 11.58 11.78
CA THR A 283 -19.59 10.32 12.09
C THR A 283 -20.45 9.43 12.99
N ARG A 284 -21.06 9.99 14.02
CA ARG A 284 -21.95 9.27 14.94
C ARG A 284 -23.12 8.63 14.18
N ILE A 285 -23.84 9.42 13.38
CA ILE A 285 -24.99 8.94 12.60
C ILE A 285 -24.55 7.84 11.60
N LEU A 286 -23.43 8.03 10.91
CA LEU A 286 -22.90 7.02 9.99
C LEU A 286 -22.65 5.68 10.70
N ASN A 287 -21.98 5.74 11.86
CA ASN A 287 -21.62 4.55 12.62
C ASN A 287 -22.86 3.84 13.18
N GLU A 288 -23.85 4.59 13.68
CA GLU A 288 -25.10 4.03 14.17
C GLU A 288 -25.86 3.29 13.06
N ARG A 289 -26.01 3.93 11.89
CA ARG A 289 -26.68 3.30 10.73
C ARG A 289 -25.92 2.06 10.24
N LEU A 290 -24.58 2.10 10.23
CA LEU A 290 -23.77 0.96 9.86
C LEU A 290 -23.97 -0.22 10.82
N VAL A 291 -23.93 0.05 12.11
CA VAL A 291 -24.20 -0.97 13.15
C VAL A 291 -25.62 -1.51 13.06
N GLU A 292 -26.61 -0.66 12.75
CA GLU A 292 -28.00 -1.08 12.55
C GLU A 292 -28.14 -2.03 11.35
N CYS A 293 -27.53 -1.71 10.21
CA CYS A 293 -27.48 -2.63 9.06
C CYS A 293 -26.86 -3.99 9.47
N CYS A 294 -25.76 -3.98 10.21
CA CYS A 294 -25.10 -5.20 10.67
C CYS A 294 -25.99 -6.02 11.63
N LYS A 295 -26.69 -5.38 12.58
CA LYS A 295 -27.64 -6.05 13.49
C LYS A 295 -28.79 -6.71 12.75
N ASN A 296 -29.27 -6.05 11.70
CA ASN A 296 -30.36 -6.54 10.86
C ASN A 296 -29.89 -7.49 9.77
N ARG A 297 -28.59 -7.84 9.71
CA ARG A 297 -27.94 -8.65 8.66
C ARG A 297 -28.30 -8.18 7.25
N GLN A 298 -28.29 -6.86 7.06
CA GLN A 298 -28.66 -6.18 5.83
C GLN A 298 -27.40 -5.77 5.06
N ASP A 299 -27.39 -6.04 3.77
CA ASP A 299 -26.34 -5.58 2.86
C ASP A 299 -26.29 -4.04 2.84
N CYS A 300 -25.09 -3.50 2.96
CA CYS A 300 -24.89 -2.05 2.92
C CYS A 300 -23.54 -1.68 2.28
N VAL A 301 -23.46 -0.43 1.80
CA VAL A 301 -22.24 0.13 1.22
C VAL A 301 -21.84 1.42 1.92
N VAL A 302 -20.62 1.46 2.45
CA VAL A 302 -20.00 2.65 3.03
C VAL A 302 -19.33 3.44 1.90
N ASN A 303 -20.06 4.42 1.36
CA ASN A 303 -19.63 5.22 0.22
C ASN A 303 -18.91 6.49 0.64
N ASN A 304 -17.67 6.35 1.04
CA ASN A 304 -16.75 7.45 1.34
C ASN A 304 -15.43 7.25 0.58
N THR A 305 -14.47 8.14 0.75
CA THR A 305 -13.15 7.98 0.09
C THR A 305 -12.34 6.85 0.67
N ASN A 306 -12.39 6.62 1.98
CA ASN A 306 -11.75 5.55 2.76
C ASN A 306 -10.29 5.26 2.35
N VAL A 307 -9.54 6.32 1.99
CA VAL A 307 -8.21 6.22 1.38
C VAL A 307 -7.12 5.79 2.34
N SER A 308 -7.31 5.90 3.65
CA SER A 308 -6.31 5.48 4.64
C SER A 308 -6.69 4.19 5.34
N LYS A 309 -5.69 3.38 5.70
CA LYS A 309 -5.85 2.17 6.50
C LYS A 309 -6.57 2.45 7.82
N LYS A 310 -6.24 3.58 8.47
CA LYS A 310 -6.89 4.00 9.72
C LYS A 310 -8.41 4.11 9.55
N ARG A 311 -8.90 4.75 8.48
CA ARG A 311 -10.34 4.91 8.25
C ARG A 311 -11.04 3.59 7.96
N ARG A 312 -10.39 2.70 7.23
CA ARG A 312 -10.93 1.36 6.97
C ARG A 312 -10.94 0.50 8.23
N LYS A 313 -9.88 0.61 9.08
CA LYS A 313 -9.85 -0.03 10.39
C LYS A 313 -11.03 0.41 11.28
N GLU A 314 -11.32 1.71 11.36
CA GLU A 314 -12.46 2.24 12.13
C GLU A 314 -13.80 1.59 11.68
N ILE A 315 -13.97 1.33 10.39
CA ILE A 315 -15.14 0.62 9.87
C ILE A 315 -15.11 -0.86 10.26
N LEU A 316 -13.97 -1.52 10.08
CA LEU A 316 -13.78 -2.94 10.40
C LEU A 316 -14.02 -3.23 11.88
N ASP A 317 -13.53 -2.37 12.78
CA ASP A 317 -13.75 -2.47 14.23
C ASP A 317 -15.26 -2.49 14.58
N LEU A 318 -16.09 -1.79 13.81
CA LEU A 318 -17.54 -1.73 14.03
C LEU A 318 -18.28 -2.95 13.47
N ILE A 319 -17.85 -3.50 12.33
CA ILE A 319 -18.64 -4.48 11.59
C ILE A 319 -18.24 -5.94 11.86
N LEU A 320 -16.95 -6.21 12.11
CA LEU A 320 -16.45 -7.58 12.28
C LEU A 320 -17.10 -8.37 13.42
N PRO A 321 -17.54 -7.76 14.54
CA PRO A 321 -18.31 -8.47 15.57
C PRO A 321 -19.62 -9.10 15.08
N TYR A 322 -20.16 -8.64 13.95
CA TYR A 322 -21.40 -9.14 13.33
C TYR A 322 -21.16 -10.15 12.19
N ASN A 323 -19.91 -10.49 11.92
CA ASN A 323 -19.50 -11.44 10.87
C ASN A 323 -20.10 -11.14 9.48
N PRO A 324 -19.93 -9.93 8.89
CA PRO A 324 -20.30 -9.67 7.52
C PRO A 324 -19.28 -10.30 6.56
N ARG A 325 -19.67 -10.53 5.32
CA ARG A 325 -18.69 -10.60 4.21
C ARG A 325 -18.19 -9.18 3.92
N VAL A 326 -16.89 -8.96 4.05
CA VAL A 326 -16.27 -7.66 3.80
C VAL A 326 -15.77 -7.58 2.35
N VAL A 327 -16.36 -6.70 1.56
CA VAL A 327 -15.95 -6.46 0.18
C VAL A 327 -15.39 -5.04 0.05
N ILE A 328 -14.10 -4.92 -0.22
CA ILE A 328 -13.53 -3.61 -0.57
C ILE A 328 -13.61 -3.41 -2.08
N VAL A 329 -14.15 -2.25 -2.49
CA VAL A 329 -14.23 -1.85 -3.89
C VAL A 329 -13.35 -0.63 -4.10
N TYR A 330 -12.19 -0.82 -4.73
CA TYR A 330 -11.31 0.26 -5.11
C TYR A 330 -11.66 0.76 -6.51
N VAL A 331 -12.00 2.05 -6.61
CA VAL A 331 -12.34 2.69 -7.88
C VAL A 331 -11.31 3.78 -8.18
N GLU A 332 -10.66 3.67 -9.33
CA GLU A 332 -9.62 4.56 -9.79
C GLU A 332 -10.07 5.29 -11.08
N ALA A 333 -9.92 6.61 -11.10
CA ALA A 333 -10.13 7.41 -12.32
C ALA A 333 -9.00 7.16 -13.33
N PRO A 334 -9.18 7.44 -14.63
CA PRO A 334 -8.14 7.23 -15.64
C PRO A 334 -6.85 8.00 -15.33
N THR A 335 -6.97 9.23 -14.86
CA THR A 335 -5.83 10.05 -14.41
C THR A 335 -6.16 10.80 -13.12
N LEU A 336 -5.12 11.26 -12.41
CA LEU A 336 -5.31 12.16 -11.26
C LEU A 336 -5.93 13.50 -11.69
N ALA A 337 -5.70 13.95 -12.92
CA ALA A 337 -6.30 15.15 -13.47
C ALA A 337 -7.83 15.01 -13.61
N ASP A 338 -8.31 13.82 -13.98
CA ASP A 338 -9.75 13.54 -14.08
C ASP A 338 -10.45 13.66 -12.72
N ASN A 339 -9.82 13.19 -11.65
CA ASN A 339 -10.35 13.36 -10.28
C ASN A 339 -10.54 14.86 -9.95
N VAL A 340 -9.56 15.69 -10.31
CA VAL A 340 -9.59 17.12 -10.05
C VAL A 340 -10.68 17.80 -10.90
N GLU A 341 -10.75 17.48 -12.19
CA GLU A 341 -11.70 18.10 -13.12
C GLU A 341 -13.15 17.74 -12.77
N ARG A 342 -13.43 16.46 -12.49
CA ARG A 342 -14.77 16.00 -12.12
C ARG A 342 -15.31 16.61 -10.83
N ARG A 343 -14.46 17.14 -9.96
CA ARG A 343 -14.83 17.71 -8.64
C ARG A 343 -14.37 19.15 -8.45
N LYS A 344 -13.93 19.87 -9.50
CA LYS A 344 -13.33 21.21 -9.42
C LYS A 344 -14.18 22.25 -8.66
N ASN A 345 -15.49 22.10 -8.71
CA ASN A 345 -16.42 23.03 -8.05
C ASN A 345 -16.84 22.58 -6.63
N GLN A 346 -16.42 21.39 -6.18
CA GLN A 346 -16.84 20.80 -4.92
C GLN A 346 -15.67 20.54 -3.96
N VAL A 347 -14.52 20.13 -4.50
CA VAL A 347 -13.34 19.76 -3.71
C VAL A 347 -12.10 20.44 -4.30
N SER A 348 -11.36 21.18 -3.50
CA SER A 348 -10.17 21.88 -3.99
C SER A 348 -9.07 20.88 -4.42
N LYS A 349 -8.31 21.25 -5.44
CA LYS A 349 -7.14 20.49 -5.91
C LYS A 349 -6.14 20.16 -4.79
N LYS A 350 -5.97 21.08 -3.81
CA LYS A 350 -5.12 20.87 -2.63
C LYS A 350 -5.62 19.71 -1.76
N VAL A 351 -6.93 19.60 -1.58
CA VAL A 351 -7.54 18.50 -0.79
C VAL A 351 -7.38 17.17 -1.51
N ILE A 352 -7.65 17.11 -2.82
CA ILE A 352 -7.46 15.87 -3.61
C ILE A 352 -6.00 15.42 -3.57
N ARG A 353 -5.04 16.33 -3.74
CA ARG A 353 -3.61 16.02 -3.62
C ARG A 353 -3.22 15.51 -2.24
N ARG A 354 -3.77 16.11 -1.16
CA ARG A 354 -3.55 15.63 0.21
C ARG A 354 -4.09 14.21 0.39
N MET A 355 -5.29 13.93 -0.12
CA MET A 355 -5.87 12.58 -0.07
C MET A 355 -5.03 11.57 -0.88
N CYS A 356 -4.54 11.96 -2.05
CA CYS A 356 -3.62 11.14 -2.84
C CYS A 356 -2.33 10.80 -2.06
N ASN A 357 -1.76 11.79 -1.34
CA ASN A 357 -0.57 11.59 -0.52
C ASN A 357 -0.82 10.74 0.73
N SER A 358 -2.05 10.66 1.21
CA SER A 358 -2.46 9.81 2.34
C SER A 358 -3.09 8.49 1.89
N PHE A 359 -3.11 8.21 0.59
CA PHE A 359 -3.68 6.99 0.08
C PHE A 359 -2.81 5.79 0.45
N GLU A 360 -3.45 4.79 1.05
CA GLU A 360 -2.89 3.49 1.36
C GLU A 360 -3.77 2.43 0.70
N PHE A 361 -3.17 1.67 -0.22
CA PHE A 361 -3.92 0.62 -0.90
C PHE A 361 -4.40 -0.44 0.10
N PRO A 362 -5.63 -0.99 -0.03
CA PRO A 362 -6.14 -1.99 0.90
C PRO A 362 -5.23 -3.22 1.01
N GLU A 363 -4.87 -3.63 2.22
CA GLU A 363 -4.08 -4.83 2.47
C GLU A 363 -5.00 -6.07 2.54
N PHE A 364 -4.44 -7.27 2.30
CA PHE A 364 -5.20 -8.51 2.29
C PHE A 364 -5.99 -8.77 3.58
N SER A 365 -5.50 -8.25 4.71
CA SER A 365 -6.13 -8.39 6.03
C SER A 365 -7.37 -7.53 6.24
N GLU A 366 -7.74 -6.69 5.28
CA GLU A 366 -8.83 -5.73 5.42
C GLU A 366 -10.14 -6.19 4.73
N TYR A 367 -10.14 -7.31 4.00
CA TYR A 367 -11.29 -7.72 3.19
C TYR A 367 -11.37 -9.24 2.99
N ASP A 368 -12.57 -9.76 2.75
CA ASP A 368 -12.75 -11.11 2.18
C ASP A 368 -12.54 -11.10 0.67
N THR A 369 -13.02 -10.03 0.01
CA THR A 369 -12.91 -9.84 -1.44
C THR A 369 -12.46 -8.42 -1.76
N LEU A 370 -11.50 -8.28 -2.67
CA LEU A 370 -11.11 -7.00 -3.26
C LEU A 370 -11.58 -6.94 -4.71
N ILE A 371 -12.37 -5.93 -5.03
CA ILE A 371 -12.77 -5.58 -6.40
C ILE A 371 -12.00 -4.32 -6.79
N VAL A 372 -11.29 -4.35 -7.90
CA VAL A 372 -10.60 -3.17 -8.44
C VAL A 372 -11.24 -2.78 -9.76
N HIS A 373 -11.70 -1.54 -9.83
CA HIS A 373 -12.25 -0.93 -11.04
C HIS A 373 -11.36 0.24 -11.47
N GLN A 374 -10.40 -0.06 -12.33
CA GLN A 374 -9.56 0.94 -12.97
C GLN A 374 -10.28 1.40 -14.27
N GLN A 375 -10.67 2.67 -14.31
CA GLN A 375 -11.28 3.25 -15.52
C GLN A 375 -10.19 3.42 -16.59
N GLN A 376 -10.54 3.08 -17.81
CA GLN A 376 -9.64 3.24 -18.98
C GLN A 376 -9.87 4.59 -19.65
#